data_0bfadc6b048cb81eba9d3bf1b1f734d0
#
_entry.id   0bfadc6b048cb81eba9d3bf1b1f734d0
#
_cell.length_a   1.000
_cell.length_b   1.000
_cell.length_c   1.000
_cell.angle_alpha   90.00
_cell.angle_beta   90.00
_cell.angle_gamma   90.00
#
_symmetry.space_group_name_H-M   'P 1'
#
loop_
_entity.id
_entity.type
_entity.pdbx_description
1 polymer ?
#
loop_
_entity_poly.entity_id
_entity_poly.type
_entity_poly.pdbx_seq_one_letter_code
_entity_poly.pdbx_strand_id
1 'polypeptide(L)'
;MEKGEITAFLSLIFVLMISFVTAILESASVQAEKNQARLDMDRAVYSVFGEYQKELLEEYGIFAVEGSYETGNFSEKQLIDRMHYYGASGIWPEVEGIQFLTDQNGQAFREGAVKYMEDLYGISIIQGLGALAEKWEQQEITGEQTKDESNQSLEELDDMLNQNQSSLPMENNPLPHIEQLKKSGLISLVFPKEKQVSQKQIRGEEQASSRTLRVGRGTFPVRSDVDEVTKKLLFHEYVLKKFGNAVEEEKEKRSLAYEVEYLLEGKTSDQENLEAVLNKLLLIRMGLNFVYLQTDTAKQAEAGAMALALATAVALPMLEPVVKQVLLAAWAFGESVMDLRSLMSGKRVALVKTAENWQLSLSSLMKLGTSEDTQEGADVTDGWDYKSYLRMLLFLENGDHLTMRTLDRVEQNLIYEKGLAFFRADVCVTKLRLQNLVQIRNGLSYEFPLYFGYE
;
A
#
# COMPACT_ATOMS: atom_id res chain seq x y z
N MET A 1 -63.20 -72.29 -3.77
CA MET A 1 -62.24 -71.48 -4.59
C MET A 1 -62.06 -70.04 -4.00
N GLU A 2 -63.07 -69.37 -3.57
CA GLU A 2 -63.01 -67.94 -3.12
C GLU A 2 -62.06 -67.67 -1.89
N LYS A 3 -61.92 -68.58 -0.91
CA LYS A 3 -61.04 -68.34 0.22
C LYS A 3 -59.53 -68.35 -0.12
N GLY A 4 -59.12 -69.10 -1.14
CA GLY A 4 -57.75 -69.17 -1.62
C GLY A 4 -57.30 -67.92 -2.45
N GLU A 5 -58.24 -67.36 -3.17
CA GLU A 5 -58.03 -66.14 -3.95
C GLU A 5 -57.85 -64.91 -3.09
N ILE A 6 -58.64 -64.79 -2.01
CA ILE A 6 -58.56 -63.69 -1.03
C ILE A 6 -57.19 -63.76 -0.29
N THR A 7 -56.73 -64.94 0.09
CA THR A 7 -55.46 -65.13 0.78
C THR A 7 -54.28 -64.80 -0.13
N ALA A 8 -54.34 -65.18 -1.40
CA ALA A 8 -53.31 -64.85 -2.41
C ALA A 8 -53.28 -63.31 -2.66
N PHE A 9 -54.43 -62.68 -2.75
CA PHE A 9 -54.57 -61.22 -2.93
C PHE A 9 -53.99 -60.45 -1.73
N LEU A 10 -54.34 -60.88 -0.49
CA LEU A 10 -53.84 -60.25 0.75
C LEU A 10 -52.31 -60.42 0.89
N SER A 11 -51.75 -61.60 0.53
CA SER A 11 -50.30 -61.82 0.52
C SER A 11 -49.61 -60.96 -0.49
N LEU A 12 -50.19 -60.72 -1.67
CA LEU A 12 -49.63 -59.81 -2.70
C LEU A 12 -49.60 -58.36 -2.18
N ILE A 13 -50.72 -57.88 -1.58
CA ILE A 13 -50.75 -56.53 -0.99
C ILE A 13 -49.71 -56.43 0.10
N PHE A 14 -49.56 -57.41 0.96
CA PHE A 14 -48.58 -57.39 2.05
C PHE A 14 -47.17 -57.32 1.54
N VAL A 15 -46.80 -58.08 0.50
CA VAL A 15 -45.49 -58.02 -0.16
C VAL A 15 -45.27 -56.65 -0.77
N LEU A 16 -46.28 -56.06 -1.45
CA LEU A 16 -46.17 -54.72 -2.01
C LEU A 16 -45.98 -53.66 -0.92
N MET A 17 -46.69 -53.76 0.19
CA MET A 17 -46.53 -52.84 1.34
C MET A 17 -45.13 -52.93 1.96
N ILE A 18 -44.62 -54.15 2.17
CA ILE A 18 -43.26 -54.36 2.68
C ILE A 18 -42.22 -53.77 1.70
N SER A 19 -42.36 -54.05 0.40
CA SER A 19 -41.46 -53.51 -0.63
C SER A 19 -41.47 -51.99 -0.65
N PHE A 20 -42.67 -51.35 -0.50
CA PHE A 20 -42.81 -49.92 -0.44
C PHE A 20 -42.15 -49.32 0.81
N VAL A 21 -42.39 -49.93 1.99
CA VAL A 21 -41.76 -49.49 3.26
C VAL A 21 -40.24 -49.62 3.18
N THR A 22 -39.74 -50.75 2.62
CA THR A 22 -38.31 -50.95 2.42
C THR A 22 -37.71 -49.91 1.51
N ALA A 23 -38.35 -49.58 0.38
CA ALA A 23 -37.90 -48.53 -0.53
C ALA A 23 -37.84 -47.12 0.12
N ILE A 24 -38.82 -46.80 0.98
CA ILE A 24 -38.81 -45.56 1.74
C ILE A 24 -37.62 -45.55 2.74
N LEU A 25 -37.43 -46.62 3.48
CA LEU A 25 -36.33 -46.74 4.45
C LEU A 25 -34.96 -46.67 3.76
N GLU A 26 -34.83 -47.30 2.59
CA GLU A 26 -33.60 -47.21 1.79
C GLU A 26 -33.35 -45.79 1.29
N SER A 27 -34.37 -45.13 0.74
CA SER A 27 -34.29 -43.75 0.30
C SER A 27 -33.90 -42.83 1.47
N ALA A 28 -34.54 -42.97 2.62
CA ALA A 28 -34.24 -42.18 3.81
C ALA A 28 -32.79 -42.41 4.30
N SER A 29 -32.31 -43.67 4.26
CA SER A 29 -30.95 -44.05 4.65
C SER A 29 -29.92 -43.39 3.70
N VAL A 30 -30.16 -43.46 2.38
CA VAL A 30 -29.31 -42.83 1.36
C VAL A 30 -29.24 -41.33 1.58
N GLN A 31 -30.35 -40.64 1.85
CA GLN A 31 -30.37 -39.20 2.15
C GLN A 31 -29.64 -38.89 3.45
N ALA A 32 -29.77 -39.71 4.47
CA ALA A 32 -29.04 -39.52 5.72
C ALA A 32 -27.53 -39.65 5.51
N GLU A 33 -27.06 -40.60 4.73
CA GLU A 33 -25.64 -40.78 4.40
C GLU A 33 -25.08 -39.62 3.56
N LYS A 34 -25.87 -39.10 2.60
CA LYS A 34 -25.50 -37.89 1.82
C LYS A 34 -25.35 -36.67 2.73
N ASN A 35 -26.31 -36.46 3.62
CA ASN A 35 -26.27 -35.33 4.56
C ASN A 35 -25.09 -35.48 5.53
N GLN A 36 -24.83 -36.68 6.02
CA GLN A 36 -23.70 -36.94 6.91
C GLN A 36 -22.38 -36.64 6.21
N ALA A 37 -22.18 -37.09 4.96
CA ALA A 37 -20.97 -36.81 4.20
C ALA A 37 -20.76 -35.31 3.99
N ARG A 38 -21.81 -34.55 3.70
CA ARG A 38 -21.73 -33.07 3.62
C ARG A 38 -21.31 -32.44 4.93
N LEU A 39 -21.96 -32.84 6.04
CA LEU A 39 -21.65 -32.31 7.38
C LEU A 39 -20.20 -32.63 7.80
N ASP A 40 -19.73 -33.87 7.50
CA ASP A 40 -18.37 -34.27 7.81
C ASP A 40 -17.36 -33.45 7.01
N MET A 41 -17.63 -33.21 5.72
CA MET A 41 -16.77 -32.38 4.88
C MET A 41 -16.81 -30.89 5.27
N ASP A 42 -17.98 -30.33 5.54
CA ASP A 42 -18.15 -28.97 6.04
C ASP A 42 -17.35 -28.75 7.33
N ARG A 43 -17.47 -29.68 8.29
CA ARG A 43 -16.71 -29.65 9.54
C ARG A 43 -15.21 -29.73 9.28
N ALA A 44 -14.78 -30.63 8.41
CA ALA A 44 -13.37 -30.83 8.09
C ALA A 44 -12.75 -29.58 7.46
N VAL A 45 -13.41 -28.99 6.47
CA VAL A 45 -12.95 -27.75 5.82
C VAL A 45 -12.93 -26.58 6.80
N TYR A 46 -14.01 -26.42 7.59
CA TYR A 46 -14.05 -25.39 8.63
C TYR A 46 -12.89 -25.53 9.64
N SER A 47 -12.57 -26.76 10.02
CA SER A 47 -11.47 -27.05 10.95
C SER A 47 -10.09 -26.74 10.32
N VAL A 48 -9.88 -27.08 9.05
CA VAL A 48 -8.66 -26.72 8.32
C VAL A 48 -8.50 -25.20 8.23
N PHE A 49 -9.55 -24.48 7.93
CA PHE A 49 -9.49 -23.02 7.91
C PHE A 49 -9.40 -22.40 9.33
N GLY A 50 -9.74 -23.15 10.36
CA GLY A 50 -9.44 -22.82 11.76
C GLY A 50 -7.94 -22.88 12.10
N GLU A 51 -7.11 -23.50 11.27
CA GLU A 51 -5.63 -23.52 11.37
C GLU A 51 -4.98 -22.31 10.69
N TYR A 52 -5.65 -21.17 10.70
CA TYR A 52 -5.12 -19.92 10.12
C TYR A 52 -3.78 -19.53 10.75
N GLN A 53 -2.95 -18.84 9.97
CA GLN A 53 -1.65 -18.36 10.46
C GLN A 53 -1.86 -17.27 11.51
N LYS A 54 -1.52 -17.62 12.77
CA LYS A 54 -1.81 -16.80 13.94
C LYS A 54 -1.07 -15.45 13.90
N GLU A 55 0.20 -15.44 13.57
CA GLU A 55 1.04 -14.25 13.53
C GLU A 55 0.60 -13.29 12.42
N LEU A 56 0.11 -13.81 11.29
CA LEU A 56 -0.47 -13.01 10.21
C LEU A 56 -1.74 -12.31 10.68
N LEU A 57 -2.60 -13.01 11.42
CA LEU A 57 -3.81 -12.42 11.98
C LEU A 57 -3.49 -11.39 13.06
N GLU A 58 -2.66 -11.71 14.04
CA GLU A 58 -2.36 -10.84 15.17
C GLU A 58 -1.67 -9.53 14.72
N GLU A 59 -0.68 -9.63 13.84
CA GLU A 59 0.07 -8.46 13.38
C GLU A 59 -0.67 -7.67 12.31
N TYR A 60 -1.28 -8.36 11.34
CA TYR A 60 -1.81 -7.73 10.12
C TYR A 60 -3.33 -7.76 10.02
N GLY A 61 -4.03 -8.55 10.86
CA GLY A 61 -5.48 -8.67 10.80
C GLY A 61 -5.98 -9.44 9.58
N ILE A 62 -5.15 -10.30 9.00
CA ILE A 62 -5.45 -11.06 7.77
C ILE A 62 -5.61 -12.54 8.09
N PHE A 63 -6.73 -13.11 7.66
CA PHE A 63 -6.97 -14.54 7.75
C PHE A 63 -6.46 -15.26 6.50
N ALA A 64 -5.59 -16.24 6.68
CA ALA A 64 -5.19 -17.21 5.66
C ALA A 64 -4.63 -18.46 6.31
N VAL A 65 -4.81 -19.62 5.68
CA VAL A 65 -4.15 -20.87 6.09
C VAL A 65 -2.77 -20.92 5.41
N GLU A 66 -1.70 -21.02 6.18
CA GLU A 66 -0.37 -21.25 5.62
C GLU A 66 -0.29 -22.72 5.16
N GLY A 67 -0.53 -22.93 3.86
CA GLY A 67 -0.76 -24.26 3.28
C GLY A 67 0.50 -25.12 3.10
N SER A 68 1.70 -24.61 3.42
CA SER A 68 2.91 -25.41 3.48
C SER A 68 3.16 -26.01 4.87
N TYR A 69 2.41 -25.58 5.89
CA TYR A 69 2.60 -25.97 7.29
C TYR A 69 4.05 -25.78 7.75
N GLU A 70 4.59 -24.60 7.51
CA GLU A 70 5.95 -24.17 7.88
C GLU A 70 7.09 -24.97 7.20
N THR A 71 6.79 -25.71 6.13
CA THR A 71 7.81 -26.43 5.36
C THR A 71 8.35 -25.65 4.17
N GLY A 72 7.70 -24.57 3.78
CA GLY A 72 7.96 -23.79 2.56
C GLY A 72 7.51 -24.50 1.26
N ASN A 73 7.01 -25.74 1.36
CA ASN A 73 6.61 -26.56 0.22
C ASN A 73 5.09 -26.81 0.25
N PHE A 74 4.35 -26.02 -0.51
CA PHE A 74 2.90 -26.21 -0.64
C PHE A 74 2.54 -27.45 -1.42
N SER A 75 1.56 -28.21 -0.91
CA SER A 75 0.91 -29.32 -1.63
C SER A 75 -0.57 -29.40 -1.26
N GLU A 76 -1.44 -29.47 -2.26
CA GLU A 76 -2.88 -29.67 -2.04
C GLU A 76 -3.15 -30.96 -1.25
N LYS A 77 -2.28 -31.98 -1.41
CA LYS A 77 -2.37 -33.21 -0.63
C LYS A 77 -2.31 -32.95 0.88
N GLN A 78 -1.49 -31.99 1.32
CA GLN A 78 -1.42 -31.66 2.75
C GLN A 78 -2.76 -31.13 3.27
N LEU A 79 -3.44 -30.27 2.51
CA LEU A 79 -4.79 -29.79 2.86
C LEU A 79 -5.80 -30.94 2.91
N ILE A 80 -5.76 -31.86 1.95
CA ILE A 80 -6.65 -33.02 1.88
C ILE A 80 -6.36 -33.99 3.06
N ASP A 81 -5.11 -34.25 3.39
CA ASP A 81 -4.72 -35.10 4.52
C ASP A 81 -5.22 -34.49 5.85
N ARG A 82 -5.20 -33.13 5.99
CA ARG A 82 -5.79 -32.45 7.15
C ARG A 82 -7.30 -32.58 7.20
N MET A 83 -8.00 -32.48 6.04
CA MET A 83 -9.44 -32.70 5.99
C MET A 83 -9.80 -34.11 6.42
N HIS A 84 -9.06 -35.11 5.97
CA HIS A 84 -9.24 -36.50 6.42
C HIS A 84 -9.01 -36.64 7.93
N TYR A 85 -8.00 -35.98 8.50
CA TYR A 85 -7.75 -35.94 9.93
C TYR A 85 -8.94 -35.36 10.73
N TYR A 86 -9.62 -34.34 10.20
CA TYR A 86 -10.79 -33.70 10.82
C TYR A 86 -12.11 -34.39 10.51
N GLY A 87 -12.09 -35.59 9.95
CA GLY A 87 -13.26 -36.47 9.87
C GLY A 87 -13.86 -36.65 8.48
N ALA A 88 -13.24 -36.12 7.42
CA ALA A 88 -13.64 -36.40 6.04
C ALA A 88 -13.16 -37.78 5.55
N SER A 89 -12.93 -38.71 6.44
CA SER A 89 -12.50 -40.10 6.11
C SER A 89 -13.54 -40.78 5.23
N GLY A 90 -13.10 -41.35 4.09
CA GLY A 90 -13.99 -41.98 3.11
C GLY A 90 -14.65 -41.01 2.12
N ILE A 91 -14.29 -39.74 2.17
CA ILE A 91 -14.62 -38.72 1.15
C ILE A 91 -13.34 -38.48 0.34
N TRP A 92 -13.44 -38.36 -0.97
CA TRP A 92 -12.33 -38.04 -1.87
C TRP A 92 -12.54 -36.64 -2.43
N PRO A 93 -11.96 -35.60 -1.80
CA PRO A 93 -12.03 -34.24 -2.28
C PRO A 93 -11.05 -34.05 -3.43
N GLU A 94 -11.50 -33.36 -4.48
CA GLU A 94 -10.69 -32.80 -5.56
C GLU A 94 -10.74 -31.28 -5.47
N VAL A 95 -9.58 -30.63 -5.52
CA VAL A 95 -9.49 -29.18 -5.48
C VAL A 95 -9.78 -28.61 -6.86
N GLU A 96 -10.98 -28.06 -7.07
CA GLU A 96 -11.36 -27.39 -8.32
C GLU A 96 -10.84 -25.95 -8.39
N GLY A 97 -10.77 -25.27 -7.24
CA GLY A 97 -10.29 -23.91 -7.16
C GLY A 97 -9.59 -23.63 -5.83
N ILE A 98 -8.53 -22.85 -5.90
CA ILE A 98 -7.78 -22.37 -4.75
C ILE A 98 -7.33 -20.94 -4.99
N GLN A 99 -7.46 -20.07 -3.99
CA GLN A 99 -6.99 -18.69 -4.04
C GLN A 99 -5.93 -18.47 -2.96
N PHE A 100 -4.79 -17.92 -3.39
CA PHE A 100 -3.72 -17.49 -2.50
C PHE A 100 -3.80 -15.99 -2.22
N LEU A 101 -3.13 -15.53 -1.16
CA LEU A 101 -3.07 -14.09 -0.81
C LEU A 101 -2.49 -13.23 -1.93
N THR A 102 -1.61 -13.79 -2.75
CA THR A 102 -0.91 -13.08 -3.84
C THR A 102 -1.66 -13.08 -5.16
N ASP A 103 -2.74 -13.87 -5.30
CA ASP A 103 -3.48 -13.96 -6.55
C ASP A 103 -4.08 -12.60 -6.95
N GLN A 104 -4.11 -12.34 -8.27
CA GLN A 104 -4.65 -11.09 -8.83
C GLN A 104 -4.03 -9.85 -8.17
N ASN A 105 -2.70 -9.79 -8.13
CA ASN A 105 -1.93 -8.72 -7.51
C ASN A 105 -2.29 -8.48 -6.04
N GLY A 106 -2.52 -9.56 -5.29
CA GLY A 106 -2.82 -9.48 -3.86
C GLY A 106 -4.25 -9.08 -3.53
N GLN A 107 -5.22 -9.35 -4.41
CA GLN A 107 -6.62 -8.95 -4.21
C GLN A 107 -7.18 -9.47 -2.87
N ALA A 108 -6.97 -10.75 -2.54
CA ALA A 108 -7.48 -11.33 -1.30
C ALA A 108 -6.87 -10.66 -0.06
N PHE A 109 -5.59 -10.31 -0.11
CA PHE A 109 -4.92 -9.56 0.94
C PHE A 109 -5.53 -8.15 1.09
N ARG A 110 -5.73 -7.44 -0.02
CA ARG A 110 -6.34 -6.09 -0.01
C ARG A 110 -7.77 -6.11 0.54
N GLU A 111 -8.59 -7.10 0.16
CA GLU A 111 -9.93 -7.28 0.70
C GLU A 111 -9.92 -7.50 2.22
N GLY A 112 -9.03 -8.36 2.72
CA GLY A 112 -8.85 -8.58 4.15
C GLY A 112 -8.39 -7.32 4.90
N ALA A 113 -7.45 -6.55 4.33
CA ALA A 113 -6.97 -5.30 4.91
C ALA A 113 -8.08 -4.23 4.98
N VAL A 114 -8.89 -4.11 3.93
CA VAL A 114 -10.06 -3.22 3.90
C VAL A 114 -11.06 -3.63 4.97
N LYS A 115 -11.40 -4.92 5.05
CA LYS A 115 -12.31 -5.44 6.07
C LYS A 115 -11.82 -5.17 7.49
N TYR A 116 -10.53 -5.41 7.76
CA TYR A 116 -9.91 -5.08 9.04
C TYR A 116 -10.09 -3.61 9.43
N MET A 117 -9.93 -2.69 8.47
CA MET A 117 -10.10 -1.25 8.74
C MET A 117 -11.56 -0.86 8.94
N GLU A 118 -12.49 -1.47 8.21
CA GLU A 118 -13.93 -1.26 8.42
C GLU A 118 -14.39 -1.73 9.80
N ASP A 119 -13.94 -2.91 10.22
CA ASP A 119 -14.31 -3.46 11.54
C ASP A 119 -13.71 -2.62 12.68
N LEU A 120 -12.54 -2.01 12.45
CA LEU A 120 -11.85 -1.20 13.46
C LEU A 120 -12.42 0.21 13.60
N TYR A 121 -12.73 0.89 12.50
CA TYR A 121 -13.07 2.31 12.48
C TYR A 121 -14.40 2.63 11.81
N GLY A 122 -15.00 1.69 11.12
CA GLY A 122 -16.11 1.95 10.22
C GLY A 122 -15.69 2.77 8.98
N ILE A 123 -16.63 2.95 8.06
CA ILE A 123 -16.40 3.72 6.82
C ILE A 123 -16.25 5.23 7.10
N SER A 124 -16.67 5.70 8.27
CA SER A 124 -16.66 7.14 8.62
C SER A 124 -15.26 7.77 8.65
N ILE A 125 -14.20 6.99 8.86
CA ILE A 125 -12.81 7.50 8.90
C ILE A 125 -12.38 8.16 7.58
N ILE A 126 -12.98 7.76 6.47
CA ILE A 126 -12.65 8.28 5.13
C ILE A 126 -13.63 9.37 4.66
N GLN A 127 -14.64 9.70 5.45
CA GLN A 127 -15.52 10.82 5.15
C GLN A 127 -14.69 12.12 5.16
N GLY A 128 -14.59 12.76 3.99
CA GLY A 128 -13.76 13.95 3.78
C GLY A 128 -12.42 13.70 3.07
N LEU A 129 -11.84 12.49 3.14
CA LEU A 129 -10.61 12.20 2.38
C LEU A 129 -10.87 12.13 0.87
N GLY A 130 -12.02 11.61 0.45
CA GLY A 130 -12.40 11.58 -0.97
C GLY A 130 -12.46 12.96 -1.62
N ALA A 131 -12.88 13.98 -0.87
CA ALA A 131 -12.89 15.37 -1.36
C ALA A 131 -11.48 15.99 -1.50
N LEU A 132 -10.46 15.37 -0.92
CA LEU A 132 -9.07 15.79 -1.05
C LEU A 132 -8.37 15.16 -2.25
N ALA A 133 -8.89 14.05 -2.79
CA ALA A 133 -8.26 13.30 -3.87
C ALA A 133 -7.98 14.17 -5.11
N GLU A 134 -8.97 14.92 -5.58
CA GLU A 134 -8.82 15.84 -6.71
C GLU A 134 -7.78 16.93 -6.42
N LYS A 135 -7.72 17.42 -5.17
CA LYS A 135 -6.71 18.41 -4.76
C LYS A 135 -5.31 17.81 -4.75
N TRP A 136 -5.16 16.54 -4.39
CA TRP A 136 -3.87 15.85 -4.39
C TRP A 136 -3.30 15.70 -5.80
N GLU A 137 -4.12 15.25 -6.75
CA GLU A 137 -3.73 15.18 -8.17
C GLU A 137 -3.34 16.56 -8.72
N GLN A 138 -4.12 17.59 -8.41
CA GLN A 138 -3.81 18.95 -8.83
C GLN A 138 -2.48 19.47 -8.26
N GLN A 139 -2.13 19.11 -7.03
CA GLN A 139 -0.87 19.51 -6.41
C GLN A 139 0.35 18.85 -7.07
N GLU A 140 0.24 17.58 -7.44
CA GLU A 140 1.29 16.87 -8.17
C GLU A 140 1.52 17.53 -9.53
N ILE A 141 0.46 17.77 -10.31
CA ILE A 141 0.52 18.45 -11.61
C ILE A 141 1.15 19.83 -11.48
N THR A 142 0.75 20.61 -10.48
CA THR A 142 1.31 21.95 -10.23
C THR A 142 2.80 21.88 -9.92
N GLY A 143 3.25 20.86 -9.15
CA GLY A 143 4.66 20.64 -8.86
C GLY A 143 5.48 20.37 -10.12
N GLU A 144 5.00 19.48 -10.99
CA GLU A 144 5.66 19.14 -12.26
C GLU A 144 5.73 20.37 -13.21
N GLN A 145 4.63 21.08 -13.37
CA GLN A 145 4.58 22.30 -14.19
C GLN A 145 5.58 23.35 -13.70
N THR A 146 5.64 23.60 -12.38
CA THR A 146 6.59 24.56 -11.79
C THR A 146 8.03 24.17 -12.03
N LYS A 147 8.35 22.86 -11.97
CA LYS A 147 9.68 22.35 -12.29
C LYS A 147 10.05 22.63 -13.73
N ASP A 148 9.15 22.36 -14.67
CA ASP A 148 9.38 22.57 -16.10
C ASP A 148 9.53 24.08 -16.41
N GLU A 149 8.69 24.94 -15.86
CA GLU A 149 8.80 26.40 -15.98
C GLU A 149 10.11 26.93 -15.40
N SER A 150 10.53 26.40 -14.24
CA SER A 150 11.82 26.77 -13.62
C SER A 150 13.02 26.38 -14.48
N ASN A 151 13.01 25.17 -15.04
CA ASN A 151 14.08 24.70 -15.93
C ASN A 151 14.13 25.54 -17.21
N GLN A 152 12.99 25.83 -17.82
CA GLN A 152 12.88 26.66 -19.00
C GLN A 152 13.41 28.09 -18.76
N SER A 153 13.08 28.69 -17.61
CA SER A 153 13.60 30.01 -17.23
C SER A 153 15.12 30.00 -17.00
N LEU A 154 15.66 28.89 -16.46
CA LEU A 154 17.12 28.73 -16.31
C LEU A 154 17.83 28.61 -17.65
N GLU A 155 17.29 27.80 -18.58
CA GLU A 155 17.82 27.66 -19.94
C GLU A 155 17.77 29.01 -20.67
N GLU A 156 16.67 29.74 -20.59
CA GLU A 156 16.55 31.06 -21.19
C GLU A 156 17.58 32.04 -20.63
N LEU A 157 17.79 32.04 -19.30
CA LEU A 157 18.81 32.87 -18.66
C LEU A 157 20.21 32.52 -19.15
N ASP A 158 20.57 31.25 -19.20
CA ASP A 158 21.88 30.77 -19.65
C ASP A 158 22.11 31.14 -21.11
N ASP A 159 21.11 31.00 -21.98
CA ASP A 159 21.21 31.37 -23.41
C ASP A 159 21.43 32.88 -23.57
N MET A 160 20.68 33.71 -22.82
CA MET A 160 20.85 35.16 -22.89
C MET A 160 22.21 35.62 -22.36
N LEU A 161 22.73 35.01 -21.31
CA LEU A 161 24.05 35.29 -20.76
C LEU A 161 25.15 34.86 -21.74
N ASN A 162 25.02 33.68 -22.33
CA ASN A 162 25.98 33.16 -23.31
C ASN A 162 26.01 34.03 -24.58
N GLN A 163 24.89 34.45 -25.11
CA GLN A 163 24.79 35.36 -26.27
C GLN A 163 25.50 36.68 -26.02
N ASN A 164 25.50 37.19 -24.79
CA ASN A 164 26.13 38.46 -24.40
C ASN A 164 27.53 38.23 -23.80
N GLN A 165 28.07 37.04 -23.78
CA GLN A 165 29.38 36.70 -23.18
C GLN A 165 29.54 37.20 -21.74
N SER A 166 28.46 37.14 -20.97
CA SER A 166 28.36 37.66 -19.60
C SER A 166 28.04 36.53 -18.62
N SER A 167 28.32 36.75 -17.33
CA SER A 167 27.92 35.89 -16.25
C SER A 167 27.41 36.72 -15.07
N LEU A 168 26.36 36.29 -14.39
CA LEU A 168 25.88 37.00 -13.21
C LEU A 168 26.94 37.06 -12.11
N PRO A 169 27.00 38.15 -11.34
CA PRO A 169 27.96 38.30 -10.25
C PRO A 169 27.75 37.22 -9.21
N MET A 170 28.84 36.78 -8.56
CA MET A 170 28.78 35.80 -7.46
C MET A 170 28.36 36.46 -6.13
N GLU A 171 28.69 37.73 -5.95
CA GLU A 171 28.41 38.48 -4.74
C GLU A 171 26.91 38.80 -4.64
N ASN A 172 26.32 38.52 -3.48
CA ASN A 172 24.88 38.69 -3.20
C ASN A 172 23.94 37.96 -4.18
N ASN A 173 24.42 36.92 -4.85
CA ASN A 173 23.65 36.10 -5.77
C ASN A 173 23.40 34.70 -5.19
N PRO A 174 22.15 34.34 -4.83
CA PRO A 174 21.84 33.04 -4.24
C PRO A 174 21.83 31.90 -5.28
N LEU A 175 21.73 32.18 -6.58
CA LEU A 175 21.50 31.17 -7.61
C LEU A 175 22.59 30.09 -7.68
N PRO A 176 23.91 30.43 -7.71
CA PRO A 176 24.96 29.41 -7.75
C PRO A 176 24.95 28.52 -6.50
N HIS A 177 24.62 29.08 -5.33
CA HIS A 177 24.51 28.34 -4.09
C HIS A 177 23.33 27.36 -4.13
N ILE A 178 22.17 27.78 -4.59
CA ILE A 178 21.00 26.92 -4.74
C ILE A 178 21.25 25.79 -5.75
N GLU A 179 21.91 26.09 -6.87
CA GLU A 179 22.31 25.05 -7.84
C GLU A 179 23.27 24.01 -7.24
N GLN A 180 24.15 24.42 -6.35
CA GLN A 180 25.01 23.50 -5.60
C GLN A 180 24.19 22.65 -4.62
N LEU A 181 23.22 23.27 -3.90
CA LEU A 181 22.33 22.55 -2.97
C LEU A 181 21.47 21.51 -3.67
N LYS A 182 20.92 21.82 -4.85
CA LYS A 182 20.15 20.85 -5.65
C LYS A 182 20.95 19.60 -6.03
N LYS A 183 22.29 19.69 -6.11
CA LYS A 183 23.19 18.58 -6.40
C LYS A 183 23.62 17.82 -5.15
N SER A 184 23.43 18.36 -3.97
CA SER A 184 23.68 17.67 -2.70
C SER A 184 22.49 16.79 -2.33
N GLY A 185 22.73 15.68 -1.61
CA GLY A 185 21.65 14.78 -1.17
C GLY A 185 20.64 15.51 -0.26
N LEU A 186 19.36 15.39 -0.57
CA LEU A 186 18.28 16.10 0.11
C LEU A 186 18.19 15.73 1.59
N ILE A 187 18.43 14.46 1.94
CA ILE A 187 18.44 13.97 3.33
C ILE A 187 19.36 14.82 4.19
N SER A 188 20.58 15.14 3.71
CA SER A 188 21.56 15.91 4.47
C SER A 188 21.10 17.34 4.78
N LEU A 189 20.18 17.88 3.98
CA LEU A 189 19.63 19.23 4.12
C LEU A 189 18.41 19.29 5.05
N VAL A 190 17.62 18.21 5.14
CA VAL A 190 16.30 18.25 5.77
C VAL A 190 16.17 17.33 7.00
N PHE A 191 16.99 16.28 7.10
CA PHE A 191 16.89 15.35 8.21
C PHE A 191 17.47 15.95 9.51
N PRO A 192 16.84 15.75 10.68
CA PRO A 192 17.32 16.31 11.95
C PRO A 192 18.73 15.79 12.27
N LYS A 193 19.63 16.70 12.66
CA LYS A 193 21.05 16.38 12.95
C LYS A 193 21.23 15.42 14.14
N GLU A 194 20.25 15.39 15.04
CA GLU A 194 20.23 14.54 16.24
C GLU A 194 19.77 13.12 15.95
N LYS A 195 19.11 12.88 14.81
CA LYS A 195 18.63 11.57 14.38
C LYS A 195 19.60 10.95 13.38
N GLN A 196 19.81 9.65 13.50
CA GLN A 196 20.55 8.90 12.48
C GLN A 196 19.58 8.35 11.42
N VAL A 197 19.93 8.52 10.17
CA VAL A 197 19.20 7.89 9.06
C VAL A 197 19.42 6.39 9.10
N SER A 198 18.35 5.61 8.98
CA SER A 198 18.44 4.15 8.94
C SER A 198 19.28 3.68 7.77
N GLN A 199 20.18 2.73 8.04
CA GLN A 199 21.03 2.07 7.06
C GLN A 199 20.53 0.67 6.70
N LYS A 200 19.30 0.33 7.10
CA LYS A 200 18.72 -0.97 6.80
C LYS A 200 18.48 -1.13 5.30
N GLN A 201 18.66 -2.37 4.85
CA GLN A 201 18.49 -2.74 3.46
C GLN A 201 17.69 -4.03 3.36
N ILE A 202 16.99 -4.21 2.24
CA ILE A 202 16.32 -5.45 1.92
C ILE A 202 17.37 -6.56 1.85
N ARG A 203 17.13 -7.64 2.59
CA ARG A 203 17.96 -8.84 2.57
C ARG A 203 17.24 -9.92 1.78
N GLY A 204 17.94 -10.50 0.81
CA GLY A 204 17.40 -11.57 -0.04
C GLY A 204 16.78 -11.07 -1.36
N GLU A 205 16.89 -11.90 -2.37
CA GLU A 205 16.46 -11.60 -3.74
C GLU A 205 15.00 -11.97 -4.01
N GLU A 206 14.33 -12.66 -3.08
CA GLU A 206 13.01 -13.25 -3.29
C GLU A 206 11.87 -12.46 -2.63
N GLN A 207 11.64 -11.24 -3.10
CA GLN A 207 10.45 -10.49 -2.70
C GLN A 207 9.19 -11.01 -3.42
N ALA A 208 8.02 -10.99 -2.77
CA ALA A 208 6.75 -11.39 -3.40
C ALA A 208 6.45 -10.55 -4.66
N SER A 209 6.81 -9.27 -4.66
CA SER A 209 6.63 -8.35 -5.80
C SER A 209 7.53 -8.65 -7.00
N SER A 210 8.61 -9.42 -6.85
CA SER A 210 9.63 -9.62 -7.89
C SER A 210 9.89 -11.07 -8.29
N ARG A 211 9.57 -12.03 -7.42
CA ARG A 211 9.76 -13.47 -7.74
C ARG A 211 8.59 -14.05 -8.54
N THR A 212 8.81 -15.23 -9.12
CA THR A 212 7.72 -16.03 -9.69
C THR A 212 6.86 -16.59 -8.55
N LEU A 213 5.60 -16.20 -8.52
CA LEU A 213 4.65 -16.60 -7.50
C LEU A 213 3.92 -17.89 -7.90
N ARG A 214 3.49 -18.63 -6.90
CA ARG A 214 2.45 -19.64 -7.10
C ARG A 214 1.14 -18.95 -7.42
N VAL A 215 0.43 -19.49 -8.41
CA VAL A 215 -0.85 -18.93 -8.86
C VAL A 215 -1.95 -19.93 -8.54
N GLY A 216 -3.04 -19.44 -7.97
CA GLY A 216 -4.25 -20.18 -7.74
C GLY A 216 -5.01 -20.51 -9.03
N ARG A 217 -6.13 -21.20 -8.90
CA ARG A 217 -7.01 -21.52 -10.02
C ARG A 217 -8.47 -21.40 -9.63
N GLY A 218 -9.33 -21.26 -10.63
CA GLY A 218 -10.75 -21.02 -10.45
C GLY A 218 -11.09 -19.54 -10.27
N THR A 219 -12.39 -19.24 -10.27
CA THR A 219 -12.92 -17.88 -10.04
C THR A 219 -13.62 -17.80 -8.71
N PHE A 220 -13.38 -16.75 -7.95
CA PHE A 220 -13.96 -16.53 -6.64
C PHE A 220 -14.74 -15.22 -6.60
N PRO A 221 -15.80 -15.12 -5.77
CA PRO A 221 -16.50 -13.87 -5.58
C PRO A 221 -15.56 -12.78 -5.10
N VAL A 222 -15.69 -11.58 -5.70
CA VAL A 222 -15.01 -10.35 -5.30
C VAL A 222 -16.00 -9.54 -4.48
N ARG A 223 -15.52 -8.94 -3.43
CA ARG A 223 -16.33 -8.08 -2.58
C ARG A 223 -16.75 -6.82 -3.34
N SER A 224 -18.06 -6.54 -3.43
CA SER A 224 -18.64 -5.44 -4.20
C SER A 224 -19.53 -4.48 -3.41
N ASP A 225 -19.61 -4.64 -2.10
CA ASP A 225 -20.44 -3.83 -1.19
C ASP A 225 -19.86 -2.45 -0.86
N VAL A 226 -18.61 -2.19 -1.20
CA VAL A 226 -17.90 -0.93 -1.01
C VAL A 226 -17.36 -0.44 -2.35
N ASP A 227 -17.44 0.87 -2.62
CA ASP A 227 -16.90 1.46 -3.84
C ASP A 227 -15.36 1.45 -3.86
N GLU A 228 -14.76 1.48 -5.05
CA GLU A 228 -13.32 1.32 -5.24
C GLU A 228 -12.48 2.46 -4.62
N VAL A 229 -12.99 3.69 -4.60
CA VAL A 229 -12.29 4.83 -3.96
C VAL A 229 -12.23 4.62 -2.46
N THR A 230 -13.33 4.20 -1.86
CA THR A 230 -13.41 3.86 -0.43
C THR A 230 -12.48 2.71 -0.08
N LYS A 231 -12.46 1.62 -0.86
CA LYS A 231 -11.51 0.51 -0.68
C LYS A 231 -10.06 0.99 -0.75
N LYS A 232 -9.73 1.83 -1.74
CA LYS A 232 -8.40 2.40 -1.92
C LYS A 232 -7.98 3.19 -0.68
N LEU A 233 -8.82 4.09 -0.20
CA LEU A 233 -8.54 4.91 0.98
C LEU A 233 -8.40 4.07 2.26
N LEU A 234 -9.28 3.09 2.49
CA LEU A 234 -9.17 2.18 3.64
C LEU A 234 -7.87 1.38 3.61
N PHE A 235 -7.46 0.91 2.43
CA PHE A 235 -6.19 0.21 2.28
C PHE A 235 -4.99 1.12 2.59
N HIS A 236 -5.02 2.40 2.21
CA HIS A 236 -3.98 3.36 2.56
C HIS A 236 -3.91 3.63 4.07
N GLU A 237 -5.06 3.76 4.73
CA GLU A 237 -5.10 3.88 6.20
C GLU A 237 -4.59 2.61 6.89
N TYR A 238 -4.86 1.42 6.31
CA TYR A 238 -4.28 0.17 6.77
C TYR A 238 -2.75 0.20 6.69
N VAL A 239 -2.20 0.63 5.55
CA VAL A 239 -0.76 0.79 5.36
C VAL A 239 -0.17 1.74 6.41
N LEU A 240 -0.72 2.93 6.55
CA LEU A 240 -0.25 3.95 7.50
C LEU A 240 -0.40 3.53 8.98
N LYS A 241 -1.24 2.54 9.28
CA LYS A 241 -1.41 1.99 10.63
C LYS A 241 -0.44 0.85 10.93
N LYS A 242 -0.19 -0.04 9.97
CA LYS A 242 0.56 -1.27 10.18
C LYS A 242 2.06 -1.12 9.98
N PHE A 243 2.48 -0.18 9.12
CA PHE A 243 3.87 -0.01 8.70
C PHE A 243 4.47 1.30 9.23
N GLY A 244 5.77 1.26 9.56
CA GLY A 244 6.51 2.40 10.07
C GLY A 244 6.95 3.37 8.97
N ASN A 245 7.28 4.61 9.36
CA ASN A 245 7.81 5.65 8.48
C ASN A 245 8.98 6.40 9.13
N ALA A 246 9.66 7.25 8.38
CA ALA A 246 10.90 7.91 8.80
C ALA A 246 10.77 8.90 9.98
N VAL A 247 9.57 9.31 10.35
CA VAL A 247 9.32 10.27 11.43
C VAL A 247 8.89 9.58 12.72
N GLU A 248 8.19 8.46 12.62
CA GLU A 248 7.74 7.66 13.77
C GLU A 248 8.92 6.91 14.43
N GLU A 249 8.72 6.47 15.66
CA GLU A 249 9.70 5.62 16.34
C GLU A 249 9.86 4.29 15.61
N GLU A 250 11.11 3.86 15.47
CA GLU A 250 11.45 2.62 14.79
C GLU A 250 10.87 1.42 15.56
N LYS A 251 10.14 0.55 14.86
CA LYS A 251 9.69 -0.73 15.42
C LYS A 251 10.86 -1.71 15.49
N GLU A 252 11.10 -2.25 16.68
CA GLU A 252 12.15 -3.25 16.86
C GLU A 252 11.97 -4.46 15.93
N LYS A 253 13.10 -5.04 15.50
CA LYS A 253 13.17 -6.26 14.68
C LYS A 253 12.54 -6.19 13.29
N ARG A 254 12.14 -5.01 12.82
CA ARG A 254 11.70 -4.85 11.42
C ARG A 254 12.89 -4.89 10.46
N SER A 255 12.68 -5.47 9.28
CA SER A 255 13.74 -5.56 8.25
C SER A 255 14.08 -4.21 7.63
N LEU A 256 13.12 -3.29 7.57
CA LEU A 256 13.28 -1.88 7.24
C LEU A 256 12.70 -1.02 8.37
N ALA A 257 13.20 0.20 8.53
CA ALA A 257 12.64 1.20 9.42
C ALA A 257 11.61 2.08 8.69
N TYR A 258 11.86 2.39 7.42
CA TYR A 258 11.04 3.27 6.59
C TYR A 258 10.18 2.45 5.62
N GLU A 259 9.25 1.68 6.21
CA GLU A 259 8.45 0.72 5.45
C GLU A 259 7.48 1.40 4.49
N VAL A 260 6.82 2.51 4.89
CA VAL A 260 5.87 3.23 4.02
C VAL A 260 6.58 3.84 2.82
N GLU A 261 7.79 4.37 3.02
CA GLU A 261 8.62 4.90 1.94
C GLU A 261 9.04 3.78 0.96
N TYR A 262 9.34 2.57 1.48
CA TYR A 262 9.54 1.40 0.62
C TYR A 262 8.29 1.05 -0.19
N LEU A 263 7.11 1.08 0.42
CA LEU A 263 5.87 0.77 -0.28
C LEU A 263 5.62 1.74 -1.44
N LEU A 264 6.00 3.01 -1.28
CA LEU A 264 5.91 4.03 -2.33
C LEU A 264 6.97 3.85 -3.42
N GLU A 265 8.24 3.56 -3.06
CA GLU A 265 9.35 3.68 -3.99
C GLU A 265 9.94 2.33 -4.43
N GLY A 266 9.88 1.30 -3.58
CA GLY A 266 10.38 -0.05 -3.89
C GLY A 266 11.88 -0.14 -4.09
N LYS A 267 12.67 0.78 -3.49
CA LYS A 267 14.13 0.75 -3.55
C LYS A 267 14.72 -0.24 -2.53
N THR A 268 16.00 -0.53 -2.65
CA THR A 268 16.65 -1.57 -1.85
C THR A 268 17.01 -1.16 -0.43
N SER A 269 17.13 0.13 -0.13
CA SER A 269 17.50 0.64 1.18
C SER A 269 16.54 1.69 1.71
N ASP A 270 16.46 1.81 3.05
CA ASP A 270 15.71 2.87 3.73
C ASP A 270 16.13 4.26 3.26
N GLN A 271 17.44 4.47 3.09
CA GLN A 271 17.97 5.75 2.65
C GLN A 271 17.50 6.11 1.22
N GLU A 272 17.58 5.17 0.28
CA GLU A 272 17.13 5.40 -1.11
C GLU A 272 15.61 5.66 -1.19
N ASN A 273 14.82 4.92 -0.40
CA ASN A 273 13.38 5.11 -0.34
C ASN A 273 13.01 6.48 0.24
N LEU A 274 13.65 6.87 1.34
CA LEU A 274 13.44 8.18 1.97
C LEU A 274 13.83 9.32 1.02
N GLU A 275 15.01 9.24 0.38
CA GLU A 275 15.47 10.25 -0.58
C GLU A 275 14.47 10.43 -1.73
N ALA A 276 13.94 9.34 -2.27
CA ALA A 276 12.96 9.38 -3.35
C ALA A 276 11.62 10.02 -2.91
N VAL A 277 11.11 9.65 -1.74
CA VAL A 277 9.90 10.26 -1.16
C VAL A 277 10.10 11.74 -0.88
N LEU A 278 11.24 12.13 -0.30
CA LEU A 278 11.55 13.53 -0.03
C LEU A 278 11.66 14.35 -1.32
N ASN A 279 12.20 13.78 -2.39
CA ASN A 279 12.24 14.45 -3.71
C ASN A 279 10.84 14.67 -4.30
N LYS A 280 9.91 13.71 -4.16
CA LYS A 280 8.50 13.90 -4.56
C LYS A 280 7.84 15.01 -3.73
N LEU A 281 8.03 15.00 -2.41
CA LEU A 281 7.49 16.02 -1.53
C LEU A 281 8.09 17.41 -1.81
N LEU A 282 9.39 17.49 -2.06
CA LEU A 282 10.06 18.72 -2.46
C LEU A 282 9.42 19.33 -3.70
N LEU A 283 9.15 18.51 -4.72
CA LEU A 283 8.53 18.95 -5.97
C LEU A 283 7.13 19.52 -5.73
N ILE A 284 6.30 18.83 -4.96
CA ILE A 284 4.95 19.26 -4.62
C ILE A 284 5.00 20.57 -3.82
N ARG A 285 5.86 20.64 -2.79
CA ARG A 285 6.02 21.86 -1.98
C ARG A 285 6.55 23.04 -2.79
N MET A 286 7.50 22.78 -3.69
CA MET A 286 8.05 23.80 -4.57
C MET A 286 6.98 24.41 -5.47
N GLY A 287 6.09 23.58 -6.05
CA GLY A 287 4.95 24.06 -6.84
C GLY A 287 4.02 24.97 -6.02
N LEU A 288 3.60 24.51 -4.84
CA LEU A 288 2.71 25.28 -3.98
C LEU A 288 3.35 26.59 -3.49
N ASN A 289 4.62 26.56 -3.12
CA ASN A 289 5.37 27.73 -2.66
C ASN A 289 5.61 28.73 -3.79
N PHE A 290 5.87 28.23 -5.01
CA PHE A 290 6.03 29.09 -6.19
C PHE A 290 4.72 29.80 -6.57
N VAL A 291 3.59 29.09 -6.57
CA VAL A 291 2.27 29.71 -6.79
C VAL A 291 1.99 30.80 -5.76
N TYR A 292 2.31 30.57 -4.49
CA TYR A 292 2.19 31.60 -3.47
C TYR A 292 3.05 32.83 -3.78
N LEU A 293 4.33 32.63 -4.15
CA LEU A 293 5.23 33.72 -4.53
C LEU A 293 4.73 34.56 -5.72
N GLN A 294 4.01 33.95 -6.65
CA GLN A 294 3.41 34.64 -7.77
C GLN A 294 2.26 35.58 -7.35
N THR A 295 1.65 35.33 -6.20
CA THR A 295 0.53 36.13 -5.68
C THR A 295 0.93 37.19 -4.62
N ASP A 296 2.10 37.02 -3.98
CA ASP A 296 2.59 37.92 -2.93
C ASP A 296 3.35 39.10 -3.53
N THR A 297 2.69 40.28 -3.54
CA THR A 297 3.25 41.48 -4.15
C THR A 297 4.52 42.00 -3.45
N ALA A 298 4.68 41.77 -2.14
CA ALA A 298 5.86 42.18 -1.39
C ALA A 298 7.08 41.34 -1.78
N LYS A 299 6.90 40.02 -1.86
CA LYS A 299 7.94 39.09 -2.30
C LYS A 299 8.29 39.26 -3.77
N GLN A 300 7.31 39.56 -4.61
CA GLN A 300 7.52 39.89 -6.00
C GLN A 300 8.39 41.17 -6.16
N ALA A 301 8.17 42.16 -5.32
CA ALA A 301 8.98 43.40 -5.34
C ALA A 301 10.40 43.13 -4.82
N GLU A 302 10.58 42.33 -3.78
CA GLU A 302 11.88 41.96 -3.24
C GLU A 302 12.73 41.16 -4.29
N ALA A 303 12.13 40.17 -4.93
CA ALA A 303 12.78 39.41 -6.00
C ALA A 303 13.11 40.31 -7.22
N GLY A 304 12.21 41.21 -7.61
CA GLY A 304 12.43 42.16 -8.69
C GLY A 304 13.58 43.14 -8.41
N ALA A 305 13.68 43.66 -7.19
CA ALA A 305 14.78 44.55 -6.79
C ALA A 305 16.15 43.82 -6.86
N MET A 306 16.23 42.58 -6.39
CA MET A 306 17.43 41.76 -6.49
C MET A 306 17.77 41.41 -7.96
N ALA A 307 16.77 41.06 -8.76
CA ALA A 307 16.95 40.76 -10.18
C ALA A 307 17.48 41.95 -10.95
N LEU A 308 16.92 43.15 -10.71
CA LEU A 308 17.38 44.38 -11.31
C LEU A 308 18.82 44.71 -10.93
N ALA A 309 19.19 44.51 -9.65
CA ALA A 309 20.57 44.71 -9.19
C ALA A 309 21.55 43.76 -9.91
N LEU A 310 21.23 42.45 -10.01
CA LEU A 310 22.07 41.49 -10.71
C LEU A 310 22.18 41.77 -12.21
N ALA A 311 21.06 42.09 -12.88
CA ALA A 311 21.04 42.40 -14.30
C ALA A 311 21.79 43.72 -14.63
N THR A 312 21.70 44.70 -13.75
CA THR A 312 22.42 46.00 -13.92
C THR A 312 23.94 45.81 -13.71
N ALA A 313 24.36 44.93 -12.77
CA ALA A 313 25.78 44.65 -12.53
C ALA A 313 26.49 44.09 -13.75
N VAL A 314 25.79 43.38 -14.65
CA VAL A 314 26.32 42.88 -15.94
C VAL A 314 25.99 43.75 -17.13
N ALA A 315 25.43 44.95 -16.88
CA ALA A 315 25.01 45.93 -17.90
C ALA A 315 23.93 45.39 -18.87
N LEU A 316 23.10 44.42 -18.45
CA LEU A 316 22.03 43.80 -19.23
C LEU A 316 20.68 43.91 -18.49
N PRO A 317 20.11 45.14 -18.33
CA PRO A 317 18.85 45.30 -17.56
C PRO A 317 17.66 44.55 -18.17
N MET A 318 17.72 44.14 -19.44
CA MET A 318 16.72 43.32 -20.09
C MET A 318 16.59 41.91 -19.51
N LEU A 319 17.59 41.45 -18.75
CA LEU A 319 17.55 40.15 -18.05
C LEU A 319 16.68 40.17 -16.79
N GLU A 320 16.31 41.38 -16.27
CA GLU A 320 15.57 41.50 -15.00
C GLU A 320 14.35 40.55 -14.91
N PRO A 321 13.45 40.45 -15.91
CA PRO A 321 12.27 39.57 -15.79
C PRO A 321 12.64 38.08 -15.68
N VAL A 322 13.61 37.60 -16.43
CA VAL A 322 14.04 36.21 -16.42
C VAL A 322 14.78 35.89 -15.12
N VAL A 323 15.72 36.73 -14.70
CA VAL A 323 16.43 36.61 -13.41
C VAL A 323 15.45 36.60 -12.24
N LYS A 324 14.39 37.44 -12.29
CA LYS A 324 13.35 37.46 -11.27
C LYS A 324 12.61 36.10 -11.18
N GLN A 325 12.23 35.46 -12.30
CA GLN A 325 11.56 34.18 -12.28
C GLN A 325 12.48 33.07 -11.71
N VAL A 326 13.75 33.07 -12.10
CA VAL A 326 14.74 32.13 -11.56
C VAL A 326 14.97 32.35 -10.05
N LEU A 327 15.01 33.59 -9.57
CA LEU A 327 15.09 33.91 -8.14
C LEU A 327 13.84 33.44 -7.37
N LEU A 328 12.63 33.62 -7.91
CA LEU A 328 11.40 33.14 -7.30
C LEU A 328 11.38 31.60 -7.21
N ALA A 329 11.84 30.91 -8.25
CA ALA A 329 11.96 29.46 -8.24
C ALA A 329 13.00 28.96 -7.20
N ALA A 330 14.15 29.65 -7.10
CA ALA A 330 15.18 29.38 -6.10
C ALA A 330 14.65 29.63 -4.67
N TRP A 331 13.84 30.66 -4.48
CA TRP A 331 13.22 30.96 -3.19
C TRP A 331 12.17 29.93 -2.81
N ALA A 332 11.32 29.50 -3.78
CA ALA A 332 10.37 28.41 -3.58
C ALA A 332 11.07 27.09 -3.19
N PHE A 333 12.20 26.78 -3.84
CA PHE A 333 13.03 25.62 -3.47
C PHE A 333 13.52 25.75 -2.02
N GLY A 334 14.11 26.86 -1.63
CA GLY A 334 14.61 27.08 -0.27
C GLY A 334 13.53 26.96 0.79
N GLU A 335 12.36 27.57 0.56
CA GLU A 335 11.22 27.45 1.46
C GLU A 335 10.70 26.02 1.54
N SER A 336 10.76 25.26 0.44
CA SER A 336 10.38 23.85 0.43
C SER A 336 11.36 22.96 1.22
N VAL A 337 12.64 23.28 1.23
CA VAL A 337 13.61 22.66 2.14
C VAL A 337 13.25 22.92 3.60
N MET A 338 12.82 24.14 3.95
CA MET A 338 12.35 24.46 5.30
C MET A 338 11.08 23.69 5.67
N ASP A 339 10.16 23.53 4.74
CA ASP A 339 8.96 22.71 4.94
C ASP A 339 9.32 21.25 5.22
N LEU A 340 10.22 20.68 4.44
CA LEU A 340 10.66 19.30 4.66
C LEU A 340 11.42 19.13 5.98
N ARG A 341 12.21 20.12 6.43
CA ARG A 341 12.81 20.12 7.79
C ARG A 341 11.74 20.07 8.87
N SER A 342 10.67 20.87 8.72
CA SER A 342 9.53 20.81 9.64
C SER A 342 8.94 19.41 9.69
N LEU A 343 8.64 18.81 8.53
CA LEU A 343 8.04 17.47 8.44
C LEU A 343 8.95 16.40 9.05
N MET A 344 10.24 16.39 8.73
CA MET A 344 11.20 15.39 9.26
C MET A 344 11.44 15.55 10.76
N SER A 345 11.21 16.73 11.32
CA SER A 345 11.22 16.98 12.75
C SER A 345 9.90 16.66 13.46
N GLY A 346 8.93 16.07 12.75
CA GLY A 346 7.60 15.73 13.28
C GLY A 346 6.65 16.92 13.44
N LYS A 347 7.00 18.08 12.85
CA LYS A 347 6.20 19.31 12.84
C LYS A 347 5.22 19.30 11.65
N ARG A 348 4.27 20.23 11.66
CA ARG A 348 3.23 20.39 10.63
C ARG A 348 3.54 21.59 9.74
N VAL A 349 3.16 21.49 8.47
CA VAL A 349 3.38 22.49 7.45
C VAL A 349 2.05 22.92 6.84
N ALA A 350 1.82 24.22 6.69
CA ALA A 350 0.64 24.73 6.02
C ALA A 350 0.59 24.26 4.57
N LEU A 351 -0.57 23.75 4.14
CA LEU A 351 -0.75 23.33 2.75
C LEU A 351 -0.58 24.50 1.78
N VAL A 352 -1.22 25.61 2.10
CA VAL A 352 -1.09 26.88 1.37
C VAL A 352 -0.37 27.88 2.25
N LYS A 353 0.70 28.48 1.74
CA LYS A 353 1.47 29.49 2.48
C LYS A 353 0.71 30.82 2.63
N THR A 354 1.08 31.53 3.69
CA THR A 354 0.70 32.91 3.95
C THR A 354 1.94 33.71 4.35
N ALA A 355 1.85 35.02 4.43
CA ALA A 355 2.96 35.87 4.88
C ALA A 355 3.44 35.50 6.30
N GLU A 356 2.53 35.02 7.17
CA GLU A 356 2.83 34.68 8.57
C GLU A 356 3.58 33.36 8.72
N ASN A 357 3.34 32.38 7.84
CA ASN A 357 3.95 31.06 7.92
C ASN A 357 5.07 30.80 6.89
N TRP A 358 5.44 31.82 6.11
CA TRP A 358 6.62 31.82 5.27
C TRP A 358 7.88 32.00 6.11
N GLN A 359 8.84 31.10 6.00
CA GLN A 359 9.95 30.99 6.95
C GLN A 359 11.25 31.65 6.45
N LEU A 360 11.52 31.57 5.14
CA LEU A 360 12.83 31.94 4.58
C LEU A 360 12.80 33.30 3.89
N SER A 361 13.71 34.21 4.26
CA SER A 361 13.93 35.45 3.48
C SER A 361 14.79 35.16 2.25
N LEU A 362 14.67 35.98 1.21
CA LEU A 362 15.46 35.83 0.00
C LEU A 362 16.97 35.94 0.28
N SER A 363 17.37 36.84 1.19
CA SER A 363 18.78 36.97 1.63
C SER A 363 19.30 35.76 2.41
N SER A 364 18.43 35.00 3.08
CA SER A 364 18.81 33.81 3.86
C SER A 364 19.08 32.59 2.97
N LEU A 365 18.69 32.61 1.70
CA LEU A 365 18.99 31.54 0.75
C LEU A 365 20.49 31.22 0.66
N MET A 366 21.35 32.24 0.77
CA MET A 366 22.82 32.06 0.70
C MET A 366 23.39 31.30 1.90
N LYS A 367 22.66 31.23 3.01
CA LYS A 367 23.09 30.53 4.24
C LYS A 367 22.52 29.11 4.35
N LEU A 368 21.48 28.81 3.57
CA LEU A 368 20.79 27.52 3.62
C LEU A 368 21.78 26.37 3.38
N GLY A 369 21.81 25.38 4.29
CA GLY A 369 22.70 24.22 4.21
C GLY A 369 24.17 24.49 4.51
N THR A 370 24.56 25.71 4.87
CA THR A 370 25.94 26.06 5.33
C THR A 370 26.10 25.85 6.83
N SER A 371 27.31 26.05 7.36
CA SER A 371 27.57 26.04 8.82
C SER A 371 26.86 27.18 9.58
N GLU A 372 26.44 28.23 8.88
CA GLU A 372 25.68 29.36 9.45
C GLU A 372 24.16 29.11 9.44
N ASP A 373 23.71 27.99 8.87
CA ASP A 373 22.31 27.63 8.83
C ASP A 373 21.87 27.03 10.16
N THR A 374 21.24 27.88 10.96
CA THR A 374 20.67 27.54 12.26
C THR A 374 19.15 27.43 12.25
N GLN A 375 18.54 27.54 11.04
CA GLN A 375 17.10 27.57 10.94
C GLN A 375 16.51 26.16 11.05
N GLU A 376 15.67 25.98 12.06
CA GLU A 376 14.81 24.81 12.20
C GLU A 376 13.44 25.13 11.60
N GLY A 377 12.83 24.15 10.94
CA GLY A 377 11.48 24.32 10.42
C GLY A 377 10.45 24.69 11.50
N ALA A 378 9.49 25.56 11.19
CA ALA A 378 8.42 25.97 12.12
C ALA A 378 7.27 24.94 12.15
N ASP A 379 6.52 24.88 13.27
CA ASP A 379 5.27 24.11 13.38
C ASP A 379 4.05 25.01 13.10
N VAL A 380 3.14 24.56 12.26
CA VAL A 380 1.90 25.25 11.92
C VAL A 380 0.71 24.46 12.44
N THR A 381 -0.06 25.02 13.38
CA THR A 381 -1.13 24.32 14.12
C THR A 381 -2.16 23.62 13.22
N ASP A 382 -2.58 24.26 12.13
CA ASP A 382 -3.55 23.73 11.17
C ASP A 382 -2.87 23.13 9.92
N GLY A 383 -1.57 22.85 10.01
CA GLY A 383 -0.77 22.26 8.94
C GLY A 383 -0.92 20.74 8.85
N TRP A 384 -0.37 20.20 7.79
CA TRP A 384 -0.27 18.77 7.54
C TRP A 384 1.06 18.25 8.09
N ASP A 385 0.99 17.11 8.78
CA ASP A 385 2.15 16.34 9.22
C ASP A 385 2.70 15.44 8.09
N TYR A 386 3.83 14.81 8.33
CA TYR A 386 4.46 13.91 7.38
C TYR A 386 3.54 12.76 6.97
N LYS A 387 2.78 12.19 7.91
CA LYS A 387 1.83 11.10 7.65
C LYS A 387 0.70 11.52 6.71
N SER A 388 0.24 12.75 6.81
CA SER A 388 -0.75 13.31 5.88
C SER A 388 -0.22 13.45 4.46
N TYR A 389 1.06 13.82 4.31
CA TYR A 389 1.73 13.82 3.00
C TYR A 389 1.96 12.41 2.46
N LEU A 390 2.34 11.45 3.29
CA LEU A 390 2.43 10.03 2.88
C LEU A 390 1.07 9.49 2.41
N ARG A 391 -0.03 9.85 3.08
CA ARG A 391 -1.40 9.49 2.65
C ARG A 391 -1.70 9.99 1.25
N MET A 392 -1.33 11.24 0.95
CA MET A 392 -1.46 11.81 -0.39
C MET A 392 -0.65 11.02 -1.42
N LEU A 393 0.62 10.75 -1.15
CA LEU A 393 1.48 9.98 -2.07
C LEU A 393 0.97 8.56 -2.30
N LEU A 394 0.48 7.88 -1.25
CA LEU A 394 -0.14 6.56 -1.37
C LEU A 394 -1.37 6.60 -2.28
N PHE A 395 -2.16 7.68 -2.21
CA PHE A 395 -3.33 7.82 -3.08
C PHE A 395 -2.95 7.97 -4.56
N LEU A 396 -1.84 8.64 -4.86
CA LEU A 396 -1.33 8.83 -6.22
C LEU A 396 -0.66 7.56 -6.78
N GLU A 397 -0.25 6.61 -5.92
CA GLU A 397 0.46 5.39 -6.32
C GLU A 397 -0.46 4.34 -6.96
N ASN A 398 0.13 3.48 -7.81
CA ASN A 398 -0.56 2.34 -8.39
C ASN A 398 -0.91 1.30 -7.31
N GLY A 399 -2.20 0.99 -7.17
CA GLY A 399 -2.71 0.11 -6.11
C GLY A 399 -2.17 -1.32 -6.16
N ASP A 400 -1.89 -1.85 -7.35
CA ASP A 400 -1.37 -3.22 -7.52
C ASP A 400 0.08 -3.31 -7.07
N HIS A 401 0.93 -2.35 -7.47
CA HIS A 401 2.32 -2.27 -7.00
C HIS A 401 2.39 -2.08 -5.49
N LEU A 402 1.56 -1.19 -4.95
CA LEU A 402 1.47 -0.94 -3.51
C LEU A 402 1.08 -2.21 -2.75
N THR A 403 0.08 -2.96 -3.23
CA THR A 403 -0.37 -4.19 -2.58
C THR A 403 0.72 -5.25 -2.57
N MET A 404 1.41 -5.46 -3.68
CA MET A 404 2.48 -6.46 -3.77
C MET A 404 3.69 -6.10 -2.91
N ARG A 405 4.11 -4.83 -2.87
CA ARG A 405 5.16 -4.35 -1.95
C ARG A 405 4.73 -4.48 -0.48
N THR A 406 3.43 -4.31 -0.20
CA THR A 406 2.91 -4.54 1.17
C THR A 406 3.07 -6.00 1.57
N LEU A 407 2.80 -6.94 0.68
CA LEU A 407 3.06 -8.38 0.91
C LEU A 407 4.55 -8.68 1.12
N ASP A 408 5.47 -7.98 0.44
CA ASP A 408 6.91 -8.07 0.71
C ASP A 408 7.22 -7.76 2.18
N ARG A 409 6.65 -6.67 2.69
CA ARG A 409 6.88 -6.28 4.10
C ARG A 409 6.25 -7.25 5.06
N VAL A 410 5.04 -7.74 4.78
CA VAL A 410 4.37 -8.76 5.60
C VAL A 410 5.25 -10.01 5.71
N GLU A 411 5.72 -10.56 4.58
CA GLU A 411 6.59 -11.73 4.58
C GLU A 411 7.88 -11.49 5.37
N GLN A 412 8.60 -10.42 5.03
CA GLN A 412 9.89 -10.14 5.65
C GLN A 412 9.76 -9.90 7.16
N ASN A 413 8.73 -9.18 7.58
CA ASN A 413 8.51 -8.92 9.00
C ASN A 413 8.12 -10.19 9.76
N LEU A 414 7.29 -11.07 9.21
CA LEU A 414 6.97 -12.36 9.82
C LEU A 414 8.20 -13.27 9.92
N ILE A 415 9.06 -13.27 8.91
CA ILE A 415 10.32 -14.02 8.93
C ILE A 415 11.26 -13.48 10.01
N TYR A 416 11.52 -12.15 10.02
CA TYR A 416 12.53 -11.56 10.90
C TYR A 416 12.03 -11.34 12.33
N GLU A 417 10.80 -10.90 12.51
CA GLU A 417 10.25 -10.55 13.82
C GLU A 417 9.71 -11.79 14.56
N LYS A 418 9.01 -12.67 13.83
CA LYS A 418 8.36 -13.87 14.42
C LYS A 418 9.16 -15.15 14.22
N GLY A 419 10.21 -15.13 13.42
CA GLY A 419 11.05 -16.30 13.15
C GLY A 419 10.44 -17.34 12.23
N LEU A 420 9.43 -16.98 11.44
CA LEU A 420 8.74 -17.86 10.49
C LEU A 420 9.58 -18.03 9.21
N ALA A 421 10.70 -18.73 9.31
CA ALA A 421 11.74 -18.79 8.26
C ALA A 421 11.24 -19.23 6.87
N PHE A 422 10.14 -19.96 6.81
CA PHE A 422 9.59 -20.52 5.57
C PHE A 422 8.26 -19.89 5.16
N PHE A 423 7.84 -18.82 5.85
CA PHE A 423 6.59 -18.13 5.53
C PHE A 423 6.65 -17.49 4.14
N ARG A 424 5.62 -17.77 3.33
CA ARG A 424 5.43 -17.17 1.99
C ARG A 424 3.97 -16.86 1.76
N ALA A 425 3.68 -15.66 1.29
CA ALA A 425 2.31 -15.20 1.04
C ALA A 425 1.64 -16.00 -0.11
N ASP A 426 2.42 -16.46 -1.08
CA ASP A 426 1.93 -17.23 -2.23
C ASP A 426 1.63 -18.70 -1.94
N VAL A 427 1.71 -19.13 -0.66
CA VAL A 427 1.21 -20.43 -0.17
C VAL A 427 0.11 -20.27 0.88
N CYS A 428 -0.28 -19.04 1.18
CA CYS A 428 -1.34 -18.71 2.13
C CYS A 428 -2.70 -18.78 1.45
N VAL A 429 -3.50 -19.79 1.79
CA VAL A 429 -4.81 -20.06 1.17
C VAL A 429 -5.90 -19.23 1.85
N THR A 430 -6.68 -18.53 1.04
CA THR A 430 -7.81 -17.70 1.50
C THR A 430 -9.17 -18.27 1.12
N LYS A 431 -9.28 -18.90 -0.04
CA LYS A 431 -10.53 -19.48 -0.52
C LYS A 431 -10.26 -20.82 -1.19
N LEU A 432 -11.21 -21.75 -1.04
CA LEU A 432 -11.11 -23.11 -1.56
C LEU A 432 -12.45 -23.54 -2.14
N ARG A 433 -12.40 -24.18 -3.31
CA ARG A 433 -13.53 -24.86 -3.94
C ARG A 433 -13.17 -26.31 -4.16
N LEU A 434 -14.04 -27.19 -3.69
CA LEU A 434 -13.85 -28.62 -3.75
C LEU A 434 -15.00 -29.27 -4.51
N GLN A 435 -14.69 -30.32 -5.27
CA GLN A 435 -15.63 -31.33 -5.71
C GLN A 435 -15.36 -32.61 -4.90
N ASN A 436 -16.35 -33.08 -4.18
CA ASN A 436 -16.22 -34.20 -3.25
C ASN A 436 -16.94 -35.43 -3.79
N LEU A 437 -16.27 -36.57 -3.76
CA LEU A 437 -16.84 -37.86 -4.11
C LEU A 437 -16.92 -38.75 -2.86
N VAL A 438 -18.06 -39.36 -2.60
CA VAL A 438 -18.25 -40.34 -1.52
C VAL A 438 -18.96 -41.57 -2.04
N GLN A 439 -18.56 -42.76 -1.62
CA GLN A 439 -19.30 -43.99 -1.84
C GLN A 439 -20.25 -44.22 -0.68
N ILE A 440 -21.54 -44.30 -1.02
CA ILE A 440 -22.62 -44.62 -0.08
C ILE A 440 -23.06 -46.08 -0.25
N ARG A 441 -24.04 -46.51 0.54
CA ARG A 441 -24.58 -47.88 0.48
C ARG A 441 -24.89 -48.37 -0.93
N ASN A 442 -24.82 -49.66 -1.11
CA ASN A 442 -25.10 -50.36 -2.38
C ASN A 442 -24.18 -49.95 -3.55
N GLY A 443 -22.98 -49.37 -3.27
CA GLY A 443 -22.05 -48.99 -4.31
C GLY A 443 -22.46 -47.73 -5.09
N LEU A 444 -23.44 -46.97 -4.60
CA LEU A 444 -23.81 -45.70 -5.21
C LEU A 444 -22.74 -44.63 -4.89
N SER A 445 -22.34 -43.90 -5.90
CA SER A 445 -21.48 -42.71 -5.76
C SER A 445 -22.33 -41.46 -5.62
N TYR A 446 -21.89 -40.57 -4.74
CA TYR A 446 -22.50 -39.28 -4.57
C TYR A 446 -21.43 -38.16 -4.66
N GLU A 447 -21.66 -37.20 -5.55
CA GLU A 447 -20.82 -36.06 -5.73
C GLU A 447 -21.51 -34.80 -5.20
N PHE A 448 -20.71 -33.91 -4.59
CA PHE A 448 -21.21 -32.61 -4.13
C PHE A 448 -20.11 -31.56 -4.10
N PRO A 449 -20.41 -30.33 -4.54
CA PRO A 449 -19.48 -29.23 -4.44
C PRO A 449 -19.46 -28.67 -3.01
N LEU A 450 -18.32 -28.06 -2.64
CA LEU A 450 -18.15 -27.30 -1.41
C LEU A 450 -17.28 -26.08 -1.70
N TYR A 451 -17.67 -24.95 -1.12
CA TYR A 451 -16.92 -23.70 -1.16
C TYR A 451 -16.68 -23.19 0.25
N PHE A 452 -15.48 -22.74 0.52
CA PHE A 452 -15.13 -22.04 1.75
C PHE A 452 -14.17 -20.90 1.47
N GLY A 453 -14.28 -19.82 2.23
CA GLY A 453 -13.38 -18.67 2.16
C GLY A 453 -13.54 -17.79 3.37
N TYR A 454 -12.48 -17.08 3.72
CA TYR A 454 -12.57 -15.99 4.69
C TYR A 454 -13.28 -14.79 4.03
N GLU A 455 -14.25 -14.18 4.73
CA GLU A 455 -15.01 -13.01 4.30
C GLU A 455 -14.51 -11.73 4.99
#